data_5f126b1af47407388ca8bd3d436d6757
#
_entry.id   5f126b1af47407388ca8bd3d436d6757
#
_cell.length_a   1.000
_cell.length_b   1.000
_cell.length_c   1.000
_cell.angle_alpha   90.00
_cell.angle_beta   90.00
_cell.angle_gamma   90.00
#
_symmetry.space_group_name_H-M   'P 1'
#
loop_
_entity.id
_entity.type
_entity.pdbx_description
1 polymer ?
#
loop_
_entity_poly.entity_id
_entity_poly.type
_entity_poly.pdbx_seq_one_letter_code
_entity_poly.pdbx_strand_id
1 'polypeptide(L)'
;MNRKLIILDLDETLVHGKENPHDDKYHFKTEKYHVYKRPHVTEFLEFCKDHFKVAVWTSSGEEYASDVVCNVFGNEYPLEFLWSRRKCTPSFDHKEFKQEYIKNLRKVKNKGYPLERVIMVDDTPFKLSKNYGNLVRVEEFLGDPKDIELKALVNYLLILKEVENVRCIEKRGWKSRTRHNN
;
A
#
# COMPACT_ATOMS: atom_id res chain seq x y z
N MET A 1 -2.39 23.62 -4.88
CA MET A 1 -3.48 22.72 -4.39
C MET A 1 -2.94 21.82 -3.27
N ASN A 2 -3.72 21.53 -2.24
CA ASN A 2 -3.29 20.62 -1.17
C ASN A 2 -3.23 19.19 -1.73
N ARG A 3 -2.06 18.50 -1.65
CA ARG A 3 -1.88 17.13 -2.17
C ARG A 3 -2.81 16.15 -1.45
N LYS A 4 -3.33 15.13 -2.15
CA LYS A 4 -4.06 14.02 -1.54
C LYS A 4 -3.12 13.14 -0.71
N LEU A 5 -3.67 12.44 0.28
CA LEU A 5 -2.94 11.42 1.03
C LEU A 5 -3.03 10.09 0.30
N ILE A 6 -1.89 9.49 0.01
CA ILE A 6 -1.77 8.08 -0.36
C ILE A 6 -1.22 7.29 0.82
N ILE A 7 -1.89 6.20 1.18
CA ILE A 7 -1.46 5.28 2.23
C ILE A 7 -1.10 3.97 1.56
N LEU A 8 0.08 3.47 1.81
CA LEU A 8 0.63 2.26 1.22
C LEU A 8 0.68 1.14 2.26
N ASP A 9 0.17 -0.04 1.92
CA ASP A 9 0.50 -1.26 2.64
C ASP A 9 1.93 -1.69 2.27
N LEU A 10 2.52 -2.61 3.02
CA LEU A 10 3.86 -3.13 2.79
C LEU A 10 3.84 -4.53 2.20
N ASP A 11 3.42 -5.51 3.00
CA ASP A 11 3.49 -6.94 2.66
C ASP A 11 2.56 -7.27 1.50
N GLU A 12 3.05 -8.02 0.55
CA GLU A 12 2.41 -8.43 -0.71
C GLU A 12 1.93 -7.24 -1.59
N THR A 13 2.18 -6.01 -1.12
CA THR A 13 1.90 -4.77 -1.87
C THR A 13 3.18 -4.13 -2.44
N LEU A 14 4.17 -3.82 -1.60
CA LEU A 14 5.46 -3.22 -2.00
C LEU A 14 6.63 -4.19 -1.86
N VAL A 15 6.50 -5.18 -0.98
CA VAL A 15 7.51 -6.18 -0.68
C VAL A 15 6.88 -7.55 -0.51
N HIS A 16 7.71 -8.60 -0.55
CA HIS A 16 7.33 -9.96 -0.19
C HIS A 16 8.38 -10.54 0.76
N GLY A 17 7.95 -11.01 1.93
CA GLY A 17 8.79 -11.60 2.95
C GLY A 17 8.71 -13.13 2.99
N LYS A 18 9.86 -13.83 2.97
CA LYS A 18 9.95 -15.29 3.16
C LYS A 18 10.86 -15.65 4.31
N GLU A 19 10.42 -16.53 5.20
CA GLU A 19 11.28 -17.06 6.27
C GLU A 19 12.40 -17.93 5.69
N ASN A 20 12.07 -18.81 4.74
CA ASN A 20 13.00 -19.71 4.06
C ASN A 20 13.02 -19.41 2.56
N PRO A 21 13.93 -18.57 2.07
CA PRO A 21 14.02 -18.25 0.64
C PRO A 21 14.53 -19.48 -0.13
N HIS A 22 14.06 -19.65 -1.36
CA HIS A 22 14.53 -20.70 -2.24
C HIS A 22 15.80 -20.32 -3.00
N ASP A 23 16.17 -19.03 -2.99
CA ASP A 23 17.36 -18.48 -3.64
C ASP A 23 17.89 -17.26 -2.86
N ASP A 24 19.09 -16.81 -3.21
CA ASP A 24 19.76 -15.66 -2.58
C ASP A 24 19.41 -14.32 -3.27
N LYS A 25 18.29 -14.24 -3.98
CA LYS A 25 17.89 -13.03 -4.73
C LYS A 25 17.07 -12.02 -3.93
N TYR A 26 16.94 -12.22 -2.63
CA TYR A 26 16.31 -11.22 -1.76
C TYR A 26 17.14 -9.92 -1.71
N HIS A 27 16.46 -8.81 -1.47
CA HIS A 27 17.10 -7.50 -1.46
C HIS A 27 17.68 -7.12 -0.10
N PHE A 28 17.04 -7.55 0.98
CA PHE A 28 17.51 -7.35 2.35
C PHE A 28 16.88 -8.38 3.29
N LYS A 29 17.41 -8.44 4.53
CA LYS A 29 16.95 -9.36 5.56
C LYS A 29 16.48 -8.58 6.78
N THR A 30 15.35 -8.97 7.35
CA THR A 30 14.90 -8.60 8.69
C THR A 30 15.23 -9.74 9.66
N GLU A 31 14.87 -9.62 10.94
CA GLU A 31 15.13 -10.68 11.92
C GLU A 31 14.61 -12.07 11.46
N LYS A 32 13.43 -12.12 10.84
CA LYS A 32 12.76 -13.38 10.45
C LYS A 32 12.64 -13.62 8.96
N TYR A 33 12.68 -12.55 8.14
CA TYR A 33 12.30 -12.65 6.75
C TYR A 33 13.41 -12.19 5.80
N HIS A 34 13.55 -12.91 4.70
CA HIS A 34 14.27 -12.48 3.52
C HIS A 34 13.28 -11.72 2.63
N VAL A 35 13.56 -10.46 2.34
CA VAL A 35 12.58 -9.54 1.75
C VAL A 35 12.94 -9.23 0.30
N TYR A 36 11.98 -9.46 -0.56
CA TYR A 36 12.02 -9.14 -1.99
C TYR A 36 11.27 -7.84 -2.22
N LYS A 37 11.92 -6.84 -2.79
CA LYS A 37 11.26 -5.60 -3.23
C LYS A 37 10.47 -5.86 -4.50
N ARG A 38 9.25 -5.33 -4.57
CA ARG A 38 8.46 -5.37 -5.80
C ARG A 38 9.18 -4.58 -6.89
N PRO A 39 9.24 -5.08 -8.14
CA PRO A 39 9.80 -4.34 -9.26
C PRO A 39 9.19 -2.93 -9.37
N HIS A 40 10.02 -1.95 -9.73
CA HIS A 40 9.65 -0.54 -9.90
C HIS A 40 9.25 0.19 -8.59
N VAL A 41 9.52 -0.37 -7.40
CA VAL A 41 9.12 0.26 -6.14
C VAL A 41 9.82 1.60 -5.92
N THR A 42 11.08 1.74 -6.30
CA THR A 42 11.83 2.99 -6.13
C THR A 42 11.22 4.12 -6.96
N GLU A 43 11.00 3.89 -8.25
CA GLU A 43 10.40 4.87 -9.15
C GLU A 43 8.96 5.21 -8.74
N PHE A 44 8.22 4.20 -8.27
CA PHE A 44 6.87 4.38 -7.75
C PHE A 44 6.84 5.28 -6.50
N LEU A 45 7.79 5.10 -5.58
CA LEU A 45 7.87 5.91 -4.36
C LEU A 45 8.30 7.36 -4.67
N GLU A 46 9.24 7.57 -5.60
CA GLU A 46 9.57 8.93 -6.07
C GLU A 46 8.36 9.62 -6.69
N PHE A 47 7.63 8.92 -7.55
CA PHE A 47 6.37 9.43 -8.09
C PHE A 47 5.37 9.78 -6.99
N CYS A 48 5.19 8.92 -5.98
CA CYS A 48 4.29 9.19 -4.86
C CYS A 48 4.71 10.43 -4.07
N LYS A 49 6.00 10.58 -3.79
CA LYS A 49 6.57 11.75 -3.09
C LYS A 49 6.28 13.06 -3.83
N ASP A 50 6.38 13.05 -5.14
CA ASP A 50 6.17 14.25 -5.96
C ASP A 50 4.70 14.66 -6.06
N HIS A 51 3.77 13.71 -6.01
CA HIS A 51 2.37 13.97 -6.30
C HIS A 51 1.43 13.88 -5.11
N PHE A 52 1.82 13.21 -4.03
CA PHE A 52 0.98 12.93 -2.87
C PHE A 52 1.70 13.29 -1.55
N LYS A 53 0.92 13.38 -0.48
CA LYS A 53 1.37 13.14 0.87
C LYS A 53 1.41 11.64 1.06
N VAL A 54 2.51 11.08 1.54
CA VAL A 54 2.68 9.63 1.63
C VAL A 54 2.64 9.16 3.08
N ALA A 55 1.94 8.08 3.33
CA ALA A 55 1.93 7.39 4.61
C ALA A 55 2.02 5.88 4.40
N VAL A 56 2.41 5.17 5.44
CA VAL A 56 2.43 3.71 5.46
C VAL A 56 1.48 3.21 6.55
N TRP A 57 0.68 2.20 6.23
CA TRP A 57 -0.13 1.48 7.20
C TRP A 57 -0.14 -0.03 6.90
N THR A 58 0.61 -0.79 7.67
CA THR A 58 0.69 -2.25 7.57
C THR A 58 -0.05 -2.96 8.72
N SER A 59 -0.42 -4.21 8.51
CA SER A 59 -0.88 -5.14 9.57
C SER A 59 0.26 -5.91 10.24
N SER A 60 1.50 -5.65 9.87
CA SER A 60 2.70 -6.26 10.46
C SER A 60 3.14 -5.57 11.75
N GLY A 61 4.06 -6.20 12.49
CA GLY A 61 4.64 -5.67 13.73
C GLY A 61 5.42 -4.38 13.52
N GLU A 62 5.65 -3.64 14.58
CA GLU A 62 6.27 -2.30 14.52
C GLU A 62 7.75 -2.36 14.10
N GLU A 63 8.52 -3.28 14.66
CA GLU A 63 9.94 -3.48 14.34
C GLU A 63 10.12 -3.85 12.86
N TYR A 64 9.40 -4.88 12.40
CA TYR A 64 9.41 -5.27 10.98
C TYR A 64 8.99 -4.13 10.05
N ALA A 65 7.93 -3.40 10.39
CA ALA A 65 7.47 -2.27 9.59
C ALA A 65 8.55 -1.18 9.47
N SER A 66 9.26 -0.89 10.56
CA SER A 66 10.36 0.08 10.59
C SER A 66 11.53 -0.38 9.73
N ASP A 67 11.92 -1.64 9.83
CA ASP A 67 12.99 -2.24 9.02
C ASP A 67 12.66 -2.17 7.52
N VAL A 68 11.44 -2.58 7.16
CA VAL A 68 11.00 -2.54 5.75
C VAL A 68 10.96 -1.10 5.23
N VAL A 69 10.42 -0.16 6.00
CA VAL A 69 10.38 1.25 5.59
C VAL A 69 11.78 1.81 5.43
N CYS A 70 12.69 1.57 6.35
CA CYS A 70 14.08 2.02 6.25
C CYS A 70 14.75 1.51 4.95
N ASN A 71 14.59 0.23 4.63
CA ASN A 71 15.23 -0.39 3.48
C ASN A 71 14.56 -0.07 2.13
N VAL A 72 13.25 0.20 2.13
CA VAL A 72 12.47 0.43 0.90
C VAL A 72 12.35 1.91 0.57
N PHE A 73 12.07 2.75 1.57
CA PHE A 73 11.85 4.19 1.40
C PHE A 73 13.13 5.01 1.65
N GLY A 74 14.05 4.49 2.49
CA GLY A 74 15.18 5.26 3.00
C GLY A 74 14.81 6.11 4.21
N ASN A 75 15.84 6.54 4.96
CA ASN A 75 15.65 7.22 6.25
C ASN A 75 15.05 8.64 6.13
N GLU A 76 15.22 9.29 5.00
CA GLU A 76 14.79 10.69 4.80
C GLU A 76 13.49 10.82 3.99
N TYR A 77 12.83 9.71 3.68
CA TYR A 77 11.60 9.77 2.92
C TYR A 77 10.48 10.43 3.74
N PRO A 78 9.79 11.47 3.22
CA PRO A 78 8.84 12.27 4.01
C PRO A 78 7.51 11.53 4.20
N LEU A 79 7.39 10.71 5.25
CA LEU A 79 6.14 10.05 5.61
C LEU A 79 5.30 10.92 6.55
N GLU A 80 4.03 11.09 6.26
CA GLU A 80 3.05 11.73 7.16
C GLU A 80 2.84 10.90 8.45
N PHE A 81 2.93 9.57 8.33
CA PHE A 81 2.97 8.61 9.43
C PHE A 81 3.36 7.21 8.95
N LEU A 82 3.90 6.42 9.89
CA LEU A 82 4.05 4.97 9.79
C LEU A 82 3.14 4.33 10.85
N TRP A 83 2.16 3.54 10.42
CA TRP A 83 1.26 2.81 11.30
C TRP A 83 1.42 1.30 11.10
N SER A 84 1.71 0.61 12.19
CA SER A 84 1.80 -0.85 12.28
C SER A 84 0.45 -1.47 12.69
N ARG A 85 0.44 -2.77 12.93
CA ARG A 85 -0.68 -3.57 13.46
C ARG A 85 -1.38 -2.93 14.66
N ARG A 86 -0.64 -2.24 15.53
CA ARG A 86 -1.20 -1.55 16.71
C ARG A 86 -2.26 -0.50 16.37
N LYS A 87 -2.25 0.02 15.17
CA LYS A 87 -3.27 0.95 14.65
C LYS A 87 -4.41 0.25 13.92
N CYS A 88 -4.31 -1.04 13.63
CA CYS A 88 -5.40 -1.81 13.08
C CYS A 88 -6.48 -2.12 14.13
N THR A 89 -7.63 -2.60 13.68
CA THR A 89 -8.72 -3.10 14.54
C THR A 89 -8.80 -4.60 14.34
N PRO A 90 -8.61 -5.42 15.38
CA PRO A 90 -8.79 -6.87 15.27
C PRO A 90 -10.18 -7.21 14.74
N SER A 91 -10.27 -8.19 13.86
CA SER A 91 -11.50 -8.71 13.26
C SER A 91 -11.32 -10.18 12.95
N PHE A 92 -12.43 -10.88 12.68
CA PHE A 92 -12.39 -12.26 12.24
C PHE A 92 -12.98 -12.36 10.83
N ASP A 93 -12.20 -12.93 9.91
CA ASP A 93 -12.69 -13.24 8.57
C ASP A 93 -13.40 -14.59 8.59
N HIS A 94 -14.74 -14.55 8.54
CA HIS A 94 -15.56 -15.76 8.55
C HIS A 94 -15.49 -16.59 7.24
N LYS A 95 -14.97 -16.02 6.15
CA LYS A 95 -14.79 -16.75 4.89
C LYS A 95 -13.52 -17.58 4.92
N GLU A 96 -12.42 -16.97 5.37
CA GLU A 96 -11.11 -17.60 5.47
C GLU A 96 -10.85 -18.25 6.84
N PHE A 97 -11.82 -18.17 7.77
CA PHE A 97 -11.71 -18.69 9.15
C PHE A 97 -10.43 -18.27 9.88
N LYS A 98 -10.00 -17.01 9.69
CA LYS A 98 -8.77 -16.49 10.32
C LYS A 98 -8.97 -15.14 10.99
N GLN A 99 -8.11 -14.87 11.97
CA GLN A 99 -8.01 -13.54 12.57
C GLN A 99 -7.36 -12.58 11.57
N GLU A 100 -7.98 -11.44 11.36
CA GLU A 100 -7.54 -10.40 10.47
C GLU A 100 -7.52 -9.03 11.16
N TYR A 101 -6.95 -8.04 10.46
CA TYR A 101 -6.76 -6.70 10.99
C TYR A 101 -7.33 -5.66 10.03
N ILE A 102 -8.43 -5.00 10.45
CA ILE A 102 -9.09 -3.96 9.66
C ILE A 102 -8.34 -2.62 9.78
N LYS A 103 -8.04 -2.00 8.66
CA LYS A 103 -7.52 -0.64 8.55
C LYS A 103 -8.69 0.35 8.46
N ASN A 104 -9.26 0.72 9.62
CA ASN A 104 -10.42 1.62 9.68
C ASN A 104 -9.98 3.08 9.47
N LEU A 105 -10.22 3.63 8.29
CA LEU A 105 -9.82 4.97 7.90
C LEU A 105 -10.49 6.11 8.72
N ARG A 106 -11.44 5.80 9.62
CA ARG A 106 -11.92 6.78 10.61
C ARG A 106 -10.76 7.34 11.43
N LYS A 107 -9.72 6.52 11.71
CA LYS A 107 -8.51 6.96 12.40
C LYS A 107 -7.73 8.00 11.59
N VAL A 108 -7.70 7.86 10.27
CA VAL A 108 -7.08 8.79 9.32
C VAL A 108 -7.89 10.10 9.25
N LYS A 109 -9.24 10.00 9.20
CA LYS A 109 -10.13 11.15 9.27
C LYS A 109 -9.91 11.95 10.55
N ASN A 110 -9.79 11.28 11.69
CA ASN A 110 -9.54 11.92 12.99
C ASN A 110 -8.16 12.60 13.09
N LYS A 111 -7.23 12.23 12.20
CA LYS A 111 -5.91 12.89 12.05
C LYS A 111 -5.96 14.12 11.13
N GLY A 112 -7.14 14.48 10.63
CA GLY A 112 -7.35 15.67 9.80
C GLY A 112 -7.36 15.45 8.29
N TYR A 113 -7.37 14.18 7.82
CA TYR A 113 -7.42 13.88 6.39
C TYR A 113 -8.87 13.53 5.97
N PRO A 114 -9.53 14.38 5.16
CA PRO A 114 -10.86 14.07 4.65
C PRO A 114 -10.81 12.86 3.73
N LEU A 115 -11.72 11.88 3.93
CA LEU A 115 -11.65 10.60 3.25
C LEU A 115 -11.85 10.70 1.73
N GLU A 116 -12.48 11.76 1.26
CA GLU A 116 -12.63 12.11 -0.16
C GLU A 116 -11.25 12.30 -0.84
N ARG A 117 -10.23 12.60 -0.05
CA ARG A 117 -8.86 12.89 -0.49
C ARG A 117 -7.84 11.85 -0.01
N VAL A 118 -8.30 10.67 0.41
CA VAL A 118 -7.44 9.56 0.87
C VAL A 118 -7.53 8.41 -0.10
N ILE A 119 -6.37 7.95 -0.57
CA ILE A 119 -6.21 6.74 -1.38
C ILE A 119 -5.48 5.71 -0.53
N MET A 120 -5.99 4.48 -0.44
CA MET A 120 -5.31 3.36 0.19
C MET A 120 -4.97 2.32 -0.87
N VAL A 121 -3.68 1.99 -0.98
CA VAL A 121 -3.18 0.91 -1.85
C VAL A 121 -2.91 -0.31 -0.98
N ASP A 122 -3.57 -1.43 -1.28
CA ASP A 122 -3.52 -2.66 -0.49
C ASP A 122 -3.92 -3.85 -1.38
N ASP A 123 -3.34 -5.00 -1.18
CA ASP A 123 -3.66 -6.25 -1.89
C ASP A 123 -4.91 -6.93 -1.33
N THR A 124 -5.19 -6.73 -0.02
CA THR A 124 -6.21 -7.45 0.74
C THR A 124 -7.47 -6.62 0.97
N PRO A 125 -8.56 -6.78 0.17
CA PRO A 125 -9.78 -5.97 0.29
C PRO A 125 -10.46 -6.05 1.65
N PHE A 126 -10.36 -7.18 2.35
CA PHE A 126 -10.95 -7.36 3.67
C PHE A 126 -10.44 -6.33 4.68
N LYS A 127 -9.14 -5.98 4.62
CA LYS A 127 -8.54 -4.95 5.50
C LYS A 127 -9.23 -3.59 5.37
N LEU A 128 -9.84 -3.29 4.21
CA LEU A 128 -10.55 -2.04 3.90
C LEU A 128 -12.08 -2.20 3.84
N SER A 129 -12.66 -3.28 4.36
CA SER A 129 -14.10 -3.58 4.30
C SER A 129 -15.00 -2.42 4.78
N LYS A 130 -14.53 -1.60 5.73
CA LYS A 130 -15.26 -0.41 6.22
C LYS A 130 -15.05 0.85 5.36
N ASN A 131 -14.09 0.83 4.44
CA ASN A 131 -13.70 2.01 3.65
C ASN A 131 -13.35 1.63 2.20
N TYR A 132 -14.11 0.72 1.63
CA TYR A 132 -13.89 0.15 0.31
C TYR A 132 -13.74 1.22 -0.80
N GLY A 133 -14.52 2.31 -0.72
CA GLY A 133 -14.42 3.43 -1.66
C GLY A 133 -13.06 4.16 -1.69
N ASN A 134 -12.17 3.89 -0.74
CA ASN A 134 -10.82 4.45 -0.71
C ASN A 134 -9.76 3.47 -1.23
N LEU A 135 -10.11 2.19 -1.41
CA LEU A 135 -9.17 1.14 -1.79
C LEU A 135 -8.86 1.17 -3.30
N VAL A 136 -7.60 1.21 -3.63
CA VAL A 136 -7.05 0.75 -4.90
C VAL A 136 -6.40 -0.61 -4.62
N ARG A 137 -7.10 -1.68 -5.01
CA ARG A 137 -6.58 -3.03 -4.87
C ARG A 137 -5.50 -3.28 -5.90
N VAL A 138 -4.35 -3.76 -5.45
CA VAL A 138 -3.28 -4.30 -6.29
C VAL A 138 -3.27 -5.83 -6.22
N GLU A 139 -2.68 -6.47 -7.22
CA GLU A 139 -2.43 -7.90 -7.15
C GLU A 139 -1.35 -8.20 -6.12
N GLU A 140 -1.53 -9.30 -5.40
CA GLU A 140 -0.59 -9.81 -4.42
C GLU A 140 0.78 -10.06 -5.06
N PHE A 141 1.83 -9.49 -4.47
CA PHE A 141 3.21 -9.69 -4.93
C PHE A 141 3.87 -10.83 -4.18
N LEU A 142 4.22 -11.88 -4.89
CA LEU A 142 4.85 -13.09 -4.34
C LEU A 142 6.32 -13.27 -4.76
N GLY A 143 6.98 -12.18 -5.16
CA GLY A 143 8.39 -12.19 -5.52
C GLY A 143 8.68 -12.39 -7.01
N ASP A 144 7.71 -12.24 -7.90
CA ASP A 144 7.92 -12.32 -9.36
C ASP A 144 8.78 -11.13 -9.84
N PRO A 145 10.01 -11.35 -10.37
CA PRO A 145 10.87 -10.28 -10.86
C PRO A 145 10.34 -9.61 -12.15
N LYS A 146 9.30 -10.17 -12.78
CA LYS A 146 8.65 -9.61 -13.97
C LYS A 146 7.39 -8.81 -13.66
N ASP A 147 7.05 -8.63 -12.37
CA ASP A 147 5.89 -7.86 -11.95
C ASP A 147 5.95 -6.41 -12.45
N ILE A 148 4.84 -5.94 -13.01
CA ILE A 148 4.70 -4.58 -13.56
C ILE A 148 3.57 -3.78 -12.89
N GLU A 149 3.03 -4.28 -11.79
CA GLU A 149 1.85 -3.73 -11.12
C GLU A 149 2.05 -2.26 -10.71
N LEU A 150 3.19 -1.95 -10.06
CA LEU A 150 3.47 -0.59 -9.61
C LEU A 150 3.65 0.38 -10.79
N LYS A 151 4.23 -0.08 -11.90
CA LYS A 151 4.35 0.71 -13.13
C LYS A 151 2.98 1.03 -13.73
N ALA A 152 2.07 0.05 -13.76
CA ALA A 152 0.71 0.26 -14.21
C ALA A 152 -0.08 1.18 -13.27
N LEU A 153 0.15 1.07 -11.95
CA LEU A 153 -0.53 1.84 -10.91
C LEU A 153 -0.24 3.34 -11.02
N VAL A 154 0.99 3.73 -11.39
CA VAL A 154 1.36 5.14 -11.61
C VAL A 154 0.37 5.83 -12.56
N ASN A 155 0.05 5.22 -13.69
CA ASN A 155 -0.89 5.80 -14.67
C ASN A 155 -2.30 5.99 -14.09
N TYR A 156 -2.75 5.07 -13.25
CA TYR A 156 -4.06 5.18 -12.60
C TYR A 156 -4.06 6.26 -11.51
N LEU A 157 -2.98 6.37 -10.75
CA LEU A 157 -2.84 7.39 -9.72
C LEU A 157 -2.79 8.82 -10.30
N LEU A 158 -2.27 8.99 -11.52
CA LEU A 158 -2.35 10.26 -12.24
C LEU A 158 -3.81 10.70 -12.49
N ILE A 159 -4.69 9.76 -12.78
CA ILE A 159 -6.14 10.03 -12.90
C ILE A 159 -6.72 10.38 -11.52
N LEU A 160 -6.45 9.56 -10.49
CA LEU A 160 -7.02 9.75 -9.16
C LEU A 160 -6.56 11.04 -8.47
N LYS A 161 -5.37 11.54 -8.78
CA LYS A 161 -4.90 12.79 -8.16
C LYS A 161 -5.72 14.01 -8.55
N GLU A 162 -6.34 14.00 -9.74
CA GLU A 162 -7.15 15.11 -10.24
C GLU A 162 -8.63 15.04 -9.78
N VAL A 163 -9.10 13.88 -9.35
CA VAL A 163 -10.50 13.68 -8.94
C VAL A 163 -10.78 14.41 -7.62
N GLU A 164 -11.87 15.15 -7.52
CA GLU A 164 -12.24 15.84 -6.28
C GLU A 164 -12.51 14.86 -5.14
N ASN A 165 -13.31 13.83 -5.40
CA ASN A 165 -13.69 12.80 -4.42
C ASN A 165 -13.35 11.40 -4.94
N VAL A 166 -12.26 10.82 -4.41
CA VAL A 166 -11.79 9.48 -4.82
C VAL A 166 -12.79 8.37 -4.50
N ARG A 167 -13.71 8.58 -3.55
CA ARG A 167 -14.67 7.57 -3.11
C ARG A 167 -15.82 7.37 -4.10
N CYS A 168 -16.07 8.36 -4.96
CA CYS A 168 -17.08 8.28 -6.01
C CYS A 168 -16.59 7.54 -7.26
N ILE A 169 -15.31 7.22 -7.34
CA ILE A 169 -14.72 6.51 -8.48
C ILE A 169 -14.72 5.01 -8.20
N GLU A 170 -15.31 4.24 -9.13
CA GLU A 170 -15.17 2.77 -9.11
C GLU A 170 -13.72 2.39 -9.43
N LYS A 171 -13.11 1.61 -8.54
CA LYS A 171 -11.70 1.21 -8.64
C LYS A 171 -11.49 -0.27 -8.95
N ARG A 172 -12.57 -1.06 -9.00
CA ARG A 172 -12.47 -2.45 -9.49
C ARG A 172 -12.09 -2.43 -10.96
N GLY A 173 -11.17 -3.29 -11.34
CA GLY A 173 -10.68 -3.35 -12.73
C GLY A 173 -9.97 -2.07 -13.20
N TRP A 174 -9.34 -1.32 -12.30
CA TRP A 174 -8.64 -0.07 -12.62
C TRP A 174 -7.61 -0.20 -13.76
N LYS A 175 -6.99 -1.38 -13.91
CA LYS A 175 -6.02 -1.66 -14.99
C LYS A 175 -6.60 -1.49 -16.40
N SER A 176 -7.88 -1.80 -16.60
CA SER A 176 -8.52 -1.62 -17.92
C SER A 176 -8.76 -0.15 -18.26
N ARG A 177 -8.86 0.71 -17.26
CA ARG A 177 -9.12 2.15 -17.42
C ARG A 177 -7.89 2.96 -17.82
N THR A 178 -6.69 2.40 -17.62
CA THR A 178 -5.42 3.03 -18.01
C THR A 178 -5.02 2.73 -19.44
N ARG A 179 -5.65 1.75 -20.09
CA ARG A 179 -5.31 1.32 -21.47
C ARG A 179 -5.90 2.22 -22.57
N HIS A 180 -6.79 3.14 -22.26
CA HIS A 180 -7.51 3.97 -23.24
C HIS A 180 -6.90 5.36 -23.42
N ASN A 181 -5.78 5.68 -22.80
CA ASN A 181 -5.11 6.98 -22.88
C ASN A 181 -3.70 6.92 -23.52
N ASN A 182 -3.44 5.89 -24.35
CA ASN A 182 -2.23 5.81 -25.18
C ASN A 182 -2.61 5.89 -26.65
#